data_5c560fecd79eda6943a65784d3d881b2
#
_entry.id   5c560fecd79eda6943a65784d3d881b2
#
_cell.length_a   1.000
_cell.length_b   1.000
_cell.length_c   1.000
_cell.angle_alpha   90.00
_cell.angle_beta   90.00
_cell.angle_gamma   90.00
#
_symmetry.space_group_name_H-M   'P 1'
#
loop_
_entity.id
_entity.type
_entity.pdbx_description
1 polymer ?
#
loop_
_entity_poly.entity_id
_entity_poly.type
_entity_poly.pdbx_seq_one_letter_code
_entity_poly.pdbx_strand_id
1 'polypeptide(L)'
;MTALQAFTNHEFGTIRTITSGGQILFCGRDVANALGYQDPANAVKLHCKGVVNYHPLATPGGVQQVRFISEGDLYRLIVSSKLPAAEQFEAWVLDEVLPSIRRHGMYVIDELLADDEFLEQAFATMHGEIALLEGGGGSEL
;
A
#
# COMPACT_ATOMS: atom_id res chain seq x y z
N MET A 1 10.75 13.95 6.36
CA MET A 1 9.98 14.00 7.60
C MET A 1 9.18 12.72 7.74
N THR A 2 9.15 12.16 8.93
CA THR A 2 8.43 10.92 9.19
C THR A 2 7.16 11.22 9.99
N ALA A 3 6.03 10.68 9.53
CA ALA A 3 4.75 10.86 10.20
C ALA A 3 4.11 9.50 10.43
N LEU A 4 3.74 9.24 11.68
CA LEU A 4 3.05 8.00 12.04
C LEU A 4 1.57 8.14 11.75
N GLN A 5 1.01 7.17 11.06
CA GLN A 5 -0.41 7.10 10.74
C GLN A 5 -0.92 5.68 11.01
N ALA A 6 -2.23 5.52 11.01
CA ALA A 6 -2.85 4.21 11.17
C ALA A 6 -4.00 4.06 10.19
N PHE A 7 -4.02 2.94 9.50
CA PHE A 7 -5.15 2.55 8.66
C PHE A 7 -5.94 1.45 9.36
N THR A 8 -7.25 1.61 9.40
CA THR A 8 -8.14 0.63 10.02
C THR A 8 -9.05 0.02 8.95
N ASN A 9 -9.11 -1.28 8.94
CA ASN A 9 -9.94 -2.04 8.01
C ASN A 9 -10.74 -3.06 8.79
N HIS A 10 -12.00 -3.28 8.42
CA HIS A 10 -12.88 -4.22 9.13
C HIS A 10 -12.32 -5.65 9.13
N GLU A 11 -11.68 -6.05 8.05
CA GLU A 11 -11.16 -7.42 7.93
C GLU A 11 -9.78 -7.57 8.56
N PHE A 12 -8.93 -6.55 8.43
CA PHE A 12 -7.52 -6.66 8.79
C PHE A 12 -7.13 -5.92 10.05
N GLY A 13 -8.04 -5.13 10.63
CA GLY A 13 -7.74 -4.36 11.83
C GLY A 13 -6.95 -3.08 11.53
N THR A 14 -6.13 -2.68 12.47
CA THR A 14 -5.37 -1.43 12.38
C THR A 14 -3.93 -1.72 12.00
N ILE A 15 -3.44 -1.02 10.97
CA ILE A 15 -2.07 -1.12 10.51
C ILE A 15 -1.44 0.25 10.62
N ARG A 16 -0.37 0.34 11.41
CA ARG A 16 0.38 1.59 11.56
C ARG A 16 1.29 1.79 10.37
N THR A 17 1.39 3.03 9.92
CA THR A 17 2.25 3.40 8.80
C THR A 17 3.06 4.63 9.15
N ILE A 18 4.17 4.82 8.45
CA ILE A 18 4.95 6.04 8.51
C ILE A 18 5.25 6.48 7.08
N THR A 19 5.43 7.78 6.91
CA THR A 19 5.88 8.33 5.63
C THR A 19 7.32 8.77 5.81
N SER A 20 8.20 8.27 4.96
CA SER A 20 9.63 8.57 5.03
C SER A 20 10.17 8.72 3.63
N GLY A 21 10.77 9.86 3.34
CA GLY A 21 11.36 10.11 2.02
C GLY A 21 10.37 10.02 0.86
N GLY A 22 9.12 10.39 1.11
CA GLY A 22 8.07 10.33 0.09
C GLY A 22 7.47 8.94 -0.10
N GLN A 23 7.89 7.96 0.70
CA GLN A 23 7.38 6.60 0.62
C GLN A 23 6.60 6.26 1.88
N ILE A 24 5.56 5.44 1.72
CA ILE A 24 4.80 4.91 2.84
C ILE A 24 5.42 3.58 3.25
N LEU A 25 5.70 3.43 4.54
CA LEU A 25 6.17 2.19 5.11
C LEU A 25 5.12 1.66 6.09
N PHE A 26 4.99 0.36 6.19
CA PHE A 26 3.95 -0.31 6.96
C PHE A 26 4.59 -1.06 8.13
N CYS A 27 3.95 -1.02 9.29
CA CYS A 27 4.41 -1.81 10.43
C CYS A 27 4.31 -3.30 10.09
N GLY A 28 5.45 -3.96 9.96
CA GLY A 28 5.49 -5.35 9.54
C GLY A 28 4.73 -6.28 10.46
N ARG A 29 4.83 -6.06 11.76
CA ARG A 29 4.11 -6.86 12.76
C ARG A 29 2.60 -6.72 12.58
N ASP A 30 2.10 -5.50 12.39
CA ASP A 30 0.68 -5.26 12.22
C ASP A 30 0.16 -5.96 10.96
N VAL A 31 0.91 -5.84 9.86
CA VAL A 31 0.55 -6.50 8.60
C VAL A 31 0.50 -8.02 8.78
N ALA A 32 1.54 -8.59 9.34
CA ALA A 32 1.61 -10.04 9.51
C ALA A 32 0.53 -10.57 10.45
N ASN A 33 0.23 -9.83 11.53
CA ASN A 33 -0.89 -10.17 12.40
C ASN A 33 -2.22 -10.16 11.65
N ALA A 34 -2.45 -9.09 10.90
CA ALA A 34 -3.69 -8.95 10.12
C ALA A 34 -3.86 -10.07 9.10
N LEU A 35 -2.76 -10.56 8.55
CA LEU A 35 -2.77 -11.64 7.57
C LEU A 35 -2.74 -13.03 8.19
N GLY A 36 -2.84 -13.13 9.51
CA GLY A 36 -3.01 -14.41 10.19
C GLY A 36 -1.75 -15.23 10.38
N TYR A 37 -0.58 -14.63 10.22
CA TYR A 37 0.67 -15.33 10.49
C TYR A 37 0.77 -15.62 12.00
N GLN A 38 1.10 -16.86 12.34
CA GLN A 38 1.21 -17.26 13.75
C GLN A 38 2.41 -16.61 14.43
N ASP A 39 3.50 -16.42 13.69
CA ASP A 39 4.69 -15.76 14.19
C ASP A 39 4.97 -14.56 13.29
N PRO A 40 4.39 -13.39 13.62
CA PRO A 40 4.52 -12.21 12.77
C PRO A 40 5.96 -11.78 12.53
N ALA A 41 6.79 -11.80 13.54
CA ALA A 41 8.19 -11.38 13.39
C ALA A 41 8.94 -12.30 12.42
N ASN A 42 8.70 -13.60 12.54
CA ASN A 42 9.33 -14.57 11.65
C ASN A 42 8.81 -14.44 10.22
N ALA A 43 7.51 -14.19 10.05
CA ALA A 43 6.92 -13.99 8.72
C ALA A 43 7.56 -12.81 8.01
N VAL A 44 7.72 -11.69 8.71
CA VAL A 44 8.38 -10.51 8.15
C VAL A 44 9.80 -10.86 7.74
N LYS A 45 10.52 -11.58 8.60
CA LYS A 45 11.89 -11.98 8.34
C LYS A 45 12.01 -12.89 7.12
N LEU A 46 11.06 -13.83 6.95
CA LEU A 46 11.09 -14.79 5.85
C LEU A 46 10.69 -14.20 4.50
N HIS A 47 9.67 -13.37 4.50
CA HIS A 47 9.02 -12.95 3.25
C HIS A 47 9.45 -11.57 2.77
N CYS A 48 9.92 -10.71 3.66
CA CYS A 48 10.30 -9.35 3.29
C CYS A 48 11.75 -9.31 2.80
N LYS A 49 11.95 -8.71 1.64
CA LYS A 49 13.25 -8.67 0.96
C LYS A 49 13.81 -7.26 0.79
N GLY A 50 13.02 -6.26 1.14
CA GLY A 50 13.42 -4.87 1.00
C GLY A 50 14.39 -4.43 2.10
N VAL A 51 14.73 -3.15 2.06
CA VAL A 51 15.61 -2.56 3.05
C VAL A 51 14.99 -2.66 4.44
N VAL A 52 15.81 -3.03 5.42
CA VAL A 52 15.34 -3.13 6.81
C VAL A 52 15.26 -1.73 7.40
N ASN A 53 14.06 -1.34 7.81
CA ASN A 53 13.79 -0.05 8.41
C ASN A 53 13.21 -0.25 9.80
N TYR A 54 13.82 0.37 10.80
CA TYR A 54 13.29 0.38 12.15
C TYR A 54 12.85 1.78 12.53
N HIS A 55 11.73 1.86 13.24
CA HIS A 55 11.21 3.12 13.74
C HIS A 55 10.82 2.96 15.20
N PRO A 56 11.20 3.90 16.08
CA PRO A 56 10.83 3.80 17.49
C PRO A 56 9.34 4.02 17.69
N LEU A 57 8.71 3.14 18.46
CA LEU A 57 7.30 3.27 18.83
C LEU A 57 7.17 3.18 20.35
N ALA A 58 6.32 4.02 20.92
CA ALA A 58 5.97 3.93 22.33
C ALA A 58 5.02 2.74 22.53
N THR A 59 5.37 1.87 23.46
CA THR A 59 4.55 0.71 23.81
C THR A 59 4.34 0.70 25.33
N PRO A 60 3.40 -0.12 25.86
CA PRO A 60 3.26 -0.25 27.30
C PRO A 60 4.55 -0.64 28.03
N GLY A 61 5.43 -1.37 27.35
CA GLY A 61 6.73 -1.76 27.89
C GLY A 61 7.85 -0.77 27.64
N GLY A 62 7.54 0.43 27.13
CA GLY A 62 8.52 1.46 26.78
C GLY A 62 8.67 1.62 25.29
N VAL A 63 9.67 2.43 24.89
CA VAL A 63 9.96 2.65 23.48
C VAL A 63 10.67 1.42 22.91
N GLN A 64 10.16 0.91 21.80
CA GLN A 64 10.76 -0.23 21.10
C GLN A 64 11.05 0.12 19.65
N GLN A 65 12.10 -0.48 19.09
CA GLN A 65 12.38 -0.37 17.66
C GLN A 65 11.54 -1.40 16.92
N VAL A 66 10.66 -0.92 16.05
CA VAL A 66 9.74 -1.77 15.32
C VAL A 66 10.04 -1.70 13.83
N ARG A 67 10.06 -2.86 13.18
CA ARG A 67 10.37 -2.93 11.76
C ARG A 67 9.18 -2.47 10.93
N PHE A 68 9.45 -1.53 10.02
CA PHE A 68 8.51 -1.08 9.01
C PHE A 68 8.97 -1.58 7.66
N ILE A 69 8.02 -2.00 6.84
CA ILE A 69 8.29 -2.63 5.56
C ILE A 69 7.77 -1.78 4.41
N SER A 70 8.36 -1.99 3.24
CA SER A 70 7.94 -1.32 2.01
C SER A 70 6.60 -1.86 1.52
N GLU A 71 6.00 -1.12 0.59
CA GLU A 71 4.79 -1.58 -0.08
C GLU A 71 5.00 -2.91 -0.80
N GLY A 72 6.17 -3.08 -1.45
CA GLY A 72 6.49 -4.36 -2.09
C GLY A 72 6.51 -5.51 -1.11
N ASP A 73 7.08 -5.30 0.07
CA ASP A 73 7.10 -6.34 1.10
C ASP A 73 5.71 -6.60 1.69
N LEU A 74 4.87 -5.57 1.77
CA LEU A 74 3.46 -5.75 2.13
C LEU A 74 2.80 -6.76 1.18
N TYR A 75 2.99 -6.59 -0.12
CA TYR A 75 2.42 -7.51 -1.11
C TYR A 75 3.01 -8.91 -1.01
N ARG A 76 4.30 -9.04 -0.71
CA ARG A 76 4.93 -10.35 -0.50
C ARG A 76 4.28 -11.10 0.66
N LEU A 77 3.98 -10.40 1.75
CA LEU A 77 3.28 -11.00 2.87
C LEU A 77 1.85 -11.41 2.50
N ILE A 78 1.17 -10.59 1.71
CA ILE A 78 -0.20 -10.89 1.28
C ILE A 78 -0.24 -12.15 0.43
N VAL A 79 0.62 -12.25 -0.58
CA VAL A 79 0.58 -13.41 -1.49
C VAL A 79 1.02 -14.70 -0.83
N SER A 80 1.76 -14.61 0.27
CA SER A 80 2.20 -15.78 1.04
C SER A 80 1.22 -16.19 2.13
N SER A 81 0.21 -15.38 2.41
CA SER A 81 -0.77 -15.65 3.46
C SER A 81 -1.75 -16.75 3.02
N LYS A 82 -2.20 -17.55 3.97
CA LYS A 82 -3.20 -18.61 3.75
C LYS A 82 -4.60 -18.20 4.15
N LEU A 83 -4.80 -16.98 4.62
CA LEU A 83 -6.13 -16.53 4.99
C LEU A 83 -7.00 -16.33 3.75
N PRO A 84 -8.31 -16.72 3.80
CA PRO A 84 -9.22 -16.46 2.68
C PRO A 84 -9.31 -14.98 2.32
N ALA A 85 -9.30 -14.08 3.30
CA ALA A 85 -9.35 -12.65 3.04
C ALA A 85 -8.11 -12.17 2.29
N ALA A 86 -6.94 -12.73 2.59
CA ALA A 86 -5.70 -12.40 1.88
C ALA A 86 -5.75 -12.91 0.44
N GLU A 87 -6.30 -14.10 0.22
CA GLU A 87 -6.47 -14.65 -1.12
C GLU A 87 -7.43 -13.80 -1.95
N GLN A 88 -8.52 -13.32 -1.33
CA GLN A 88 -9.46 -12.41 -1.98
C GLN A 88 -8.80 -11.09 -2.34
N PHE A 89 -7.98 -10.56 -1.43
CA PHE A 89 -7.24 -9.32 -1.68
C PHE A 89 -6.26 -9.50 -2.84
N GLU A 90 -5.53 -10.61 -2.85
CA GLU A 90 -4.60 -10.94 -3.93
C GLU A 90 -5.32 -11.00 -5.28
N ALA A 91 -6.44 -11.71 -5.34
CA ALA A 91 -7.21 -11.83 -6.58
C ALA A 91 -7.72 -10.46 -7.05
N TRP A 92 -8.20 -9.65 -6.13
CA TRP A 92 -8.69 -8.31 -6.46
C TRP A 92 -7.56 -7.45 -7.02
N VAL A 93 -6.39 -7.45 -6.40
CA VAL A 93 -5.25 -6.67 -6.88
C VAL A 93 -4.78 -7.15 -8.24
N LEU A 94 -4.62 -8.46 -8.42
CA LEU A 94 -4.05 -9.02 -9.64
C LEU A 94 -5.03 -9.05 -10.81
N ASP A 95 -6.31 -9.26 -10.51
CA ASP A 95 -7.31 -9.45 -11.56
C ASP A 95 -8.07 -8.17 -11.90
N GLU A 96 -8.12 -7.21 -11.00
CA GLU A 96 -8.87 -5.97 -11.20
C GLU A 96 -8.01 -4.72 -11.14
N VAL A 97 -7.27 -4.53 -10.03
CA VAL A 97 -6.56 -3.27 -9.80
C VAL A 97 -5.43 -3.07 -10.80
N LEU A 98 -4.52 -4.03 -10.88
CA LEU A 98 -3.38 -3.92 -11.79
C LEU A 98 -3.80 -3.90 -13.26
N PRO A 99 -4.73 -4.77 -13.72
CA PRO A 99 -5.20 -4.65 -15.09
C PRO A 99 -5.88 -3.33 -15.40
N SER A 100 -6.64 -2.78 -14.45
CA SER A 100 -7.28 -1.48 -14.63
C SER A 100 -6.25 -0.37 -14.77
N ILE A 101 -5.21 -0.38 -13.93
CA ILE A 101 -4.13 0.61 -14.01
C ILE A 101 -3.42 0.51 -15.35
N ARG A 102 -3.15 -0.70 -15.83
CA ARG A 102 -2.49 -0.89 -17.12
C ARG A 102 -3.33 -0.33 -18.27
N ARG A 103 -4.67 -0.56 -18.24
CA ARG A 103 -5.55 -0.11 -19.33
C ARG A 103 -5.87 1.37 -19.27
N HIS A 104 -6.04 1.93 -18.07
CA HIS A 104 -6.61 3.27 -17.89
C HIS A 104 -5.66 4.26 -17.23
N GLY A 105 -4.50 3.81 -16.76
CA GLY A 105 -3.59 4.65 -15.99
C GLY A 105 -4.02 4.84 -14.53
N MET A 106 -5.16 4.27 -14.13
CA MET A 106 -5.69 4.35 -12.78
C MET A 106 -6.64 3.20 -12.52
N TYR A 107 -6.91 2.91 -11.26
CA TYR A 107 -7.93 1.94 -10.90
C TYR A 107 -9.30 2.61 -10.90
N VAL A 108 -10.25 2.01 -11.62
CA VAL A 108 -11.65 2.44 -11.65
C VAL A 108 -12.55 1.22 -11.59
N ILE A 109 -13.70 1.37 -10.95
CA ILE A 109 -14.72 0.33 -10.90
C ILE A 109 -15.78 0.62 -11.96
N ASP A 110 -16.50 -0.42 -12.37
CA ASP A 110 -17.47 -0.31 -13.47
C ASP A 110 -18.54 0.75 -13.23
N GLU A 111 -19.01 0.88 -11.99
CA GLU A 111 -20.00 1.89 -11.64
C GLU A 111 -19.48 3.30 -11.88
N LEU A 112 -18.20 3.54 -11.61
CA LEU A 112 -17.59 4.84 -11.86
C LEU A 112 -17.36 5.08 -13.35
N LEU A 113 -17.09 4.03 -14.11
CA LEU A 113 -16.97 4.16 -15.57
C LEU A 113 -18.26 4.59 -16.23
N ALA A 114 -19.40 4.29 -15.60
CA ALA A 114 -20.70 4.73 -16.07
C ALA A 114 -21.05 6.16 -15.66
N ASP A 115 -20.22 6.81 -14.85
CA ASP A 115 -20.44 8.16 -14.34
C ASP A 115 -19.65 9.15 -15.18
N ASP A 116 -20.35 9.94 -16.00
CA ASP A 116 -19.71 10.91 -16.90
C ASP A 116 -18.94 11.97 -16.13
N GLU A 117 -19.48 12.42 -15.00
CA GLU A 117 -18.81 13.44 -14.19
C GLU A 117 -17.48 12.91 -13.62
N PHE A 118 -17.48 11.67 -13.14
CA PHE A 118 -16.27 11.04 -12.66
C PHE A 118 -15.23 10.93 -13.78
N LEU A 119 -15.65 10.49 -14.97
CA LEU A 119 -14.72 10.35 -16.10
C LEU A 119 -14.12 11.69 -16.52
N GLU A 120 -14.91 12.75 -16.54
CA GLU A 120 -14.41 14.07 -16.85
C GLU A 120 -13.34 14.51 -15.86
N GLN A 121 -13.60 14.32 -14.56
CA GLN A 121 -12.63 14.68 -13.51
C GLN A 121 -11.36 13.84 -13.61
N ALA A 122 -11.50 12.55 -13.87
CA ALA A 122 -10.36 11.65 -14.00
C ALA A 122 -9.47 12.06 -15.19
N PHE A 123 -10.07 12.33 -16.34
CA PHE A 123 -9.32 12.75 -17.50
C PHE A 123 -8.67 14.12 -17.30
N ALA A 124 -9.35 15.04 -16.64
CA ALA A 124 -8.79 16.35 -16.34
C ALA A 124 -7.57 16.23 -15.42
N THR A 125 -7.64 15.38 -14.42
CA THR A 125 -6.51 15.13 -13.51
C THR A 125 -5.34 14.52 -14.26
N MET A 126 -5.57 13.54 -15.11
CA MET A 126 -4.51 12.91 -15.89
C MET A 126 -3.85 13.91 -16.83
N HIS A 127 -4.62 14.75 -17.51
CA HIS A 127 -4.09 15.78 -18.38
C HIS A 127 -3.32 16.84 -17.59
N GLY A 128 -3.80 17.19 -16.41
CA GLY A 128 -3.11 18.13 -15.54
C GLY A 128 -1.75 17.60 -15.09
N GLU A 129 -1.67 16.32 -14.74
CA GLU A 129 -0.41 15.70 -14.36
C GLU A 129 0.58 15.68 -15.53
N ILE A 130 0.12 15.34 -16.71
CA ILE A 130 0.96 15.32 -17.90
C ILE A 130 1.49 16.74 -18.18
N ALA A 131 0.62 17.73 -18.11
CA ALA A 131 1.02 19.11 -18.32
C ALA A 131 2.04 19.59 -17.30
N LEU A 132 1.89 19.20 -16.04
CA LEU A 132 2.86 19.53 -14.99
C LEU A 132 4.22 18.92 -15.27
N LEU A 133 4.26 17.66 -15.65
CA LEU A 133 5.52 16.98 -15.96
C LEU A 133 6.22 17.63 -17.14
N GLU A 134 5.48 17.95 -18.20
CA GLU A 134 6.04 18.59 -19.38
C GLU A 134 6.52 20.01 -19.09
N GLY A 135 5.70 20.80 -18.38
CA GLY A 135 6.01 22.19 -18.10
C GLY A 135 7.08 22.35 -17.04
N GLY A 136 7.00 21.54 -15.99
CA GLY A 136 7.88 21.69 -14.84
C GLY A 136 9.32 21.31 -15.11
N GLY A 137 9.55 20.32 -15.96
CA GLY A 137 10.89 19.85 -16.25
C GLY A 137 11.38 20.22 -17.63
N GLY A 138 10.53 20.81 -18.43
CA GLY A 138 10.84 20.96 -19.83
C GLY A 138 11.07 19.64 -20.52
N SER A 139 10.68 18.56 -19.89
CA SER A 139 10.89 17.24 -20.44
C SER A 139 9.61 16.74 -21.09
N GLU A 140 9.81 15.88 -22.03
CA GLU A 140 8.73 15.20 -22.71
C GLU A 140 8.50 13.85 -22.07
N LEU A 141 7.27 13.44 -22.11
CA LEU A 141 6.91 12.12 -21.66
C LEU A 141 7.04 11.12 -22.80
#